data_1183313fbe36fd518836f7bb33b44a76
#
_entry.id   1183313fbe36fd518836f7bb33b44a76
#
_cell.length_a   1.000
_cell.length_b   1.000
_cell.length_c   1.000
_cell.angle_alpha   90.00
_cell.angle_beta   90.00
_cell.angle_gamma   90.00
#
_symmetry.space_group_name_H-M   'P 1'
#
loop_
_entity.id
_entity.type
_entity.pdbx_description
1 polymer ?
#
loop_
_entity_poly.entity_id
_entity_poly.type
_entity_poly.pdbx_seq_one_letter_code
_entity_poly.pdbx_strand_id
1 'polypeptide(L)'
;MAKKPVLLCIMDGFGWVPEETFGNAVVAAKKPHLDALMAKYPMTTINASGMAVGLPEGQMGNSEVGHTNMGAGRIVYQQLTLITKSIKDGEMLQNPVLVKNMKAAIDAGKAIHLMGLVGTGGVHSHADHWFGVLEMAKHLGAKNVYLHCITDGRDTDPHSGKGFLADLQAKLDELGIGKIASVSGRYYAMDRDNNWDREEKAYAAFVYGEGNHAANAAEAIEASYAADKTDEFVLPCVTCEGGRVQDGDTVIFMNFRPDRARQMTRIFCDDAFTGFERRGGRKQVNYVCMAEYDATMPNCEVAYPPVELKNVLGQYLSENGKTQLRIAETEKYAHVTFFFNGGVEAPYEGEDRCVIPSPKVATYDLKPEMSAPEVAAECVKRIESGKYDVFILNFANCDMVGHTGVFDAAVKAVEAVDTAVDQVVSAVLKAGGCAFITADHGNAEKMMNPDGTPFTAHTTNVVPFVAVGCGDVKLREGGCLADIAPTMLPYIGLPVPAEMTGKSIIVE
;
A
#
# COMPACT_ATOMS: atom_id res chain seq x y z
N MET A 1 -24.29 -34.32 5.66
CA MET A 1 -22.95 -34.84 5.34
C MET A 1 -21.92 -34.00 6.12
N ALA A 2 -20.85 -34.58 6.62
CA ALA A 2 -19.77 -33.82 7.22
C ALA A 2 -19.16 -32.85 6.17
N LYS A 3 -18.82 -31.62 6.58
CA LYS A 3 -18.20 -30.65 5.70
C LYS A 3 -16.77 -31.10 5.36
N LYS A 4 -16.35 -30.87 4.13
CA LYS A 4 -14.97 -31.05 3.70
C LYS A 4 -14.27 -29.68 3.79
N PRO A 5 -13.47 -29.45 4.84
CA PRO A 5 -12.90 -28.12 5.07
C PRO A 5 -11.86 -27.75 4.03
N VAL A 6 -11.84 -26.48 3.63
CA VAL A 6 -10.77 -25.88 2.82
C VAL A 6 -9.94 -24.96 3.73
N LEU A 7 -8.66 -25.23 3.86
CA LEU A 7 -7.73 -24.46 4.68
C LEU A 7 -6.83 -23.60 3.83
N LEU A 8 -6.71 -22.31 4.15
CA LEU A 8 -5.56 -21.48 3.80
C LEU A 8 -4.68 -21.37 5.04
N CYS A 9 -3.47 -21.90 4.96
CA CYS A 9 -2.45 -21.85 6.00
C CYS A 9 -1.35 -20.87 5.57
N ILE A 10 -1.24 -19.75 6.25
CA ILE A 10 -0.27 -18.69 5.98
C ILE A 10 0.86 -18.79 7.01
N MET A 11 2.07 -19.07 6.53
CA MET A 11 3.31 -19.05 7.30
C MET A 11 3.93 -17.65 7.17
N ASP A 12 3.49 -16.71 8.00
CA ASP A 12 3.85 -15.30 7.90
C ASP A 12 5.38 -15.10 7.87
N GLY A 13 5.89 -14.38 6.87
CA GLY A 13 7.32 -14.12 6.74
C GLY A 13 8.19 -15.30 6.24
N PHE A 14 7.58 -16.38 5.71
CA PHE A 14 8.29 -17.54 5.21
C PHE A 14 8.60 -17.40 3.70
N GLY A 15 9.69 -16.68 3.36
CA GLY A 15 10.18 -16.61 1.99
C GLY A 15 10.84 -17.92 1.53
N TRP A 16 10.97 -18.11 0.21
CA TRP A 16 11.45 -19.36 -0.36
C TRP A 16 12.55 -19.14 -1.40
N VAL A 17 13.81 -19.30 -0.98
CA VAL A 17 15.03 -19.27 -1.82
C VAL A 17 15.98 -20.38 -1.35
N PRO A 18 15.69 -21.65 -1.66
CA PRO A 18 16.40 -22.81 -1.12
C PRO A 18 17.87 -22.91 -1.57
N GLU A 19 18.25 -22.20 -2.63
CA GLU A 19 19.63 -22.12 -3.13
C GLU A 19 20.51 -21.17 -2.32
N GLU A 20 19.93 -20.21 -1.58
CA GLU A 20 20.65 -19.28 -0.72
C GLU A 20 20.70 -19.84 0.71
N THR A 21 21.90 -20.20 1.17
CA THR A 21 22.08 -20.84 2.49
C THR A 21 22.62 -19.89 3.55
N PHE A 22 23.30 -18.80 3.15
CA PHE A 22 23.88 -17.87 4.09
C PHE A 22 22.81 -17.01 4.76
N GLY A 23 22.73 -17.07 6.09
CA GLY A 23 21.75 -16.32 6.85
C GLY A 23 20.28 -16.72 6.57
N ASN A 24 20.03 -17.88 5.98
CA ASN A 24 18.70 -18.37 5.66
C ASN A 24 18.21 -19.34 6.73
N ALA A 25 17.35 -18.85 7.64
CA ALA A 25 16.80 -19.66 8.72
C ALA A 25 15.82 -20.74 8.20
N VAL A 26 15.13 -20.49 7.08
CA VAL A 26 14.21 -21.46 6.47
C VAL A 26 14.96 -22.71 5.97
N VAL A 27 16.14 -22.52 5.36
CA VAL A 27 16.99 -23.63 4.89
C VAL A 27 17.68 -24.33 6.07
N ALA A 28 18.15 -23.56 7.07
CA ALA A 28 18.86 -24.11 8.23
C ALA A 28 17.98 -24.91 9.19
N ALA A 29 16.68 -24.64 9.22
CA ALA A 29 15.72 -25.30 10.12
C ALA A 29 15.47 -26.76 9.76
N LYS A 30 15.31 -27.59 10.79
CA LYS A 30 14.82 -28.97 10.65
C LYS A 30 13.30 -28.94 10.49
N LYS A 31 12.82 -29.07 9.27
CA LYS A 31 11.40 -28.98 8.91
C LYS A 31 10.92 -30.22 8.14
N PRO A 32 11.02 -31.43 8.75
CA PRO A 32 10.75 -32.68 8.04
C PRO A 32 9.31 -32.80 7.54
N HIS A 33 8.35 -32.17 8.20
CA HIS A 33 6.94 -32.20 7.79
C HIS A 33 6.68 -31.33 6.56
N LEU A 34 7.16 -30.11 6.57
CA LEU A 34 7.08 -29.21 5.40
C LEU A 34 7.84 -29.79 4.20
N ASP A 35 9.05 -30.32 4.43
CA ASP A 35 9.84 -30.97 3.37
C ASP A 35 9.09 -32.16 2.76
N ALA A 36 8.44 -32.98 3.59
CA ALA A 36 7.62 -34.09 3.12
C ALA A 36 6.38 -33.66 2.36
N LEU A 37 5.69 -32.59 2.81
CA LEU A 37 4.54 -32.03 2.13
C LEU A 37 4.93 -31.45 0.76
N MET A 38 6.01 -30.67 0.70
CA MET A 38 6.52 -30.07 -0.53
C MET A 38 7.04 -31.10 -1.54
N ALA A 39 7.58 -32.22 -1.05
CA ALA A 39 8.02 -33.34 -1.92
C ALA A 39 6.86 -34.17 -2.45
N LYS A 40 5.77 -34.29 -1.68
CA LYS A 40 4.65 -35.17 -2.00
C LYS A 40 3.56 -34.52 -2.85
N TYR A 41 3.30 -33.23 -2.60
CA TYR A 41 2.19 -32.52 -3.21
C TYR A 41 2.69 -31.48 -4.23
N PRO A 42 1.84 -31.09 -5.21
CA PRO A 42 2.19 -30.04 -6.15
C PRO A 42 2.59 -28.76 -5.42
N MET A 43 3.76 -28.22 -5.81
CA MET A 43 4.32 -26.99 -5.25
C MET A 43 4.79 -26.07 -6.38
N THR A 44 4.61 -24.77 -6.20
CA THR A 44 5.20 -23.69 -6.98
C THR A 44 5.59 -22.54 -6.07
N THR A 45 6.18 -21.50 -6.64
CA THR A 45 6.40 -20.22 -5.93
C THR A 45 5.52 -19.15 -6.53
N ILE A 46 5.12 -18.19 -5.69
CA ILE A 46 4.30 -17.05 -6.08
C ILE A 46 4.93 -15.74 -5.60
N ASN A 47 4.63 -14.65 -6.33
CA ASN A 47 5.15 -13.33 -6.02
C ASN A 47 4.37 -12.70 -4.87
N ALA A 48 5.11 -12.14 -3.90
CA ALA A 48 4.58 -11.51 -2.70
C ALA A 48 5.11 -10.08 -2.48
N SER A 49 5.68 -9.45 -3.51
CA SER A 49 6.31 -8.12 -3.43
C SER A 49 6.09 -7.29 -4.69
N GLY A 50 6.42 -6.01 -4.63
CA GLY A 50 6.37 -5.09 -5.75
C GLY A 50 5.02 -5.04 -6.46
N MET A 51 5.02 -4.86 -7.77
CA MET A 51 3.82 -4.70 -8.59
C MET A 51 2.85 -5.89 -8.50
N ALA A 52 3.34 -7.09 -8.20
CA ALA A 52 2.51 -8.29 -8.06
C ALA A 52 1.56 -8.25 -6.85
N VAL A 53 1.78 -7.33 -5.92
CA VAL A 53 0.90 -7.10 -4.76
C VAL A 53 0.45 -5.64 -4.64
N GLY A 54 0.62 -4.83 -5.70
CA GLY A 54 0.17 -3.45 -5.76
C GLY A 54 1.09 -2.43 -5.10
N LEU A 55 2.34 -2.81 -4.84
CA LEU A 55 3.41 -1.94 -4.34
C LEU A 55 4.32 -1.47 -5.50
N PRO A 56 5.12 -0.40 -5.32
CA PRO A 56 6.16 -0.04 -6.26
C PRO A 56 7.11 -1.19 -6.58
N GLU A 57 7.67 -1.18 -7.78
CA GLU A 57 8.66 -2.18 -8.20
C GLU A 57 9.86 -2.21 -7.24
N GLY A 58 10.30 -3.40 -6.85
CA GLY A 58 11.40 -3.59 -5.90
C GLY A 58 11.04 -3.32 -4.43
N GLN A 59 9.83 -2.92 -4.12
CA GLN A 59 9.39 -2.76 -2.73
C GLN A 59 8.99 -4.11 -2.14
N MET A 60 9.53 -4.44 -0.96
CA MET A 60 9.20 -5.65 -0.21
C MET A 60 7.72 -5.66 0.19
N GLY A 61 7.10 -6.86 0.18
CA GLY A 61 5.77 -7.08 0.71
C GLY A 61 5.67 -6.87 2.21
N ASN A 62 4.46 -6.87 2.71
CA ASN A 62 4.16 -6.86 4.14
C ASN A 62 2.83 -7.55 4.41
N SER A 63 2.57 -7.87 5.68
CA SER A 63 1.41 -8.66 6.05
C SER A 63 0.08 -7.97 5.71
N GLU A 64 -0.03 -6.64 5.85
CA GLU A 64 -1.25 -5.88 5.53
C GLU A 64 -1.61 -6.03 4.04
N VAL A 65 -0.64 -5.74 3.17
CA VAL A 65 -0.81 -5.84 1.72
C VAL A 65 -1.01 -7.29 1.28
N GLY A 66 -0.23 -8.23 1.82
CA GLY A 66 -0.33 -9.65 1.49
C GLY A 66 -1.71 -10.22 1.78
N HIS A 67 -2.20 -10.04 3.01
CA HIS A 67 -3.52 -10.54 3.42
C HIS A 67 -4.67 -9.84 2.68
N THR A 68 -4.53 -8.52 2.39
CA THR A 68 -5.52 -7.79 1.59
C THR A 68 -5.63 -8.37 0.17
N ASN A 69 -4.51 -8.65 -0.50
CA ASN A 69 -4.51 -9.24 -1.84
C ASN A 69 -5.10 -10.66 -1.86
N MET A 70 -4.73 -11.50 -0.87
CA MET A 70 -5.28 -12.85 -0.72
C MET A 70 -6.80 -12.82 -0.57
N GLY A 71 -7.30 -11.97 0.33
CA GLY A 71 -8.73 -11.85 0.59
C GLY A 71 -9.52 -11.21 -0.55
N ALA A 72 -8.92 -10.23 -1.24
CA ALA A 72 -9.56 -9.54 -2.35
C ALA A 72 -9.60 -10.35 -3.65
N GLY A 73 -8.75 -11.38 -3.80
CA GLY A 73 -8.64 -12.15 -5.05
C GLY A 73 -8.25 -11.32 -6.25
N ARG A 74 -7.61 -10.17 -6.02
CA ARG A 74 -7.14 -9.22 -7.04
C ARG A 74 -5.97 -8.41 -6.49
N ILE A 75 -5.14 -7.86 -7.39
CA ILE A 75 -4.08 -6.93 -6.97
C ILE A 75 -4.73 -5.63 -6.49
N VAL A 76 -4.48 -5.28 -5.22
CA VAL A 76 -4.95 -4.04 -4.61
C VAL A 76 -3.82 -3.04 -4.63
N TYR A 77 -3.85 -2.13 -5.59
CA TYR A 77 -2.81 -1.13 -5.76
C TYR A 77 -2.87 -0.06 -4.67
N GLN A 78 -1.75 0.23 -4.03
CA GLN A 78 -1.60 1.42 -3.22
C GLN A 78 -1.63 2.68 -4.10
N GLN A 79 -2.02 3.84 -3.54
CA GLN A 79 -2.24 5.06 -4.30
C GLN A 79 -1.04 5.46 -5.17
N LEU A 80 0.18 5.40 -4.65
CA LEU A 80 1.40 5.65 -5.41
C LEU A 80 1.47 4.76 -6.66
N THR A 81 1.29 3.47 -6.47
CA THR A 81 1.40 2.47 -7.55
C THR A 81 0.24 2.59 -8.53
N LEU A 82 -0.98 2.83 -8.03
CA LEU A 82 -2.18 3.03 -8.86
C LEU A 82 -1.99 4.20 -9.83
N ILE A 83 -1.55 5.36 -9.33
CA ILE A 83 -1.35 6.56 -10.15
C ILE A 83 -0.20 6.33 -11.14
N THR A 84 0.93 5.77 -10.67
CA THR A 84 2.08 5.45 -11.54
C THR A 84 1.69 4.49 -12.66
N LYS A 85 0.92 3.44 -12.34
CA LYS A 85 0.40 2.48 -13.33
C LYS A 85 -0.54 3.17 -14.32
N SER A 86 -1.46 3.99 -13.85
CA SER A 86 -2.39 4.77 -14.68
C SER A 86 -1.66 5.66 -15.69
N ILE A 87 -0.51 6.24 -15.31
CA ILE A 87 0.35 7.00 -16.23
C ILE A 87 0.98 6.08 -17.29
N LYS A 88 1.62 4.99 -16.85
CA LYS A 88 2.32 4.04 -17.73
C LYS A 88 1.38 3.41 -18.77
N ASP A 89 0.17 3.08 -18.36
CA ASP A 89 -0.84 2.46 -19.22
C ASP A 89 -1.62 3.49 -20.08
N GLY A 90 -1.37 4.78 -19.88
CA GLY A 90 -2.07 5.87 -20.58
C GLY A 90 -3.50 6.14 -20.06
N GLU A 91 -3.93 5.46 -19.00
CA GLU A 91 -5.26 5.61 -18.42
C GLU A 91 -5.47 6.98 -17.78
N MET A 92 -4.41 7.60 -17.25
CA MET A 92 -4.48 8.95 -16.68
C MET A 92 -5.03 9.98 -17.68
N LEU A 93 -4.69 9.88 -18.97
CA LEU A 93 -5.17 10.78 -20.01
C LEU A 93 -6.70 10.74 -20.21
N GLN A 94 -7.34 9.70 -19.70
CA GLN A 94 -8.79 9.47 -19.76
C GLN A 94 -9.46 9.61 -18.38
N ASN A 95 -8.72 10.00 -17.33
CA ASN A 95 -9.30 10.19 -16.01
C ASN A 95 -10.40 11.25 -16.06
N PRO A 96 -11.66 10.89 -15.77
CA PRO A 96 -12.80 11.77 -16.04
C PRO A 96 -12.78 13.05 -15.20
N VAL A 97 -12.25 12.99 -13.97
CA VAL A 97 -12.18 14.14 -13.06
C VAL A 97 -11.11 15.10 -13.53
N LEU A 98 -9.90 14.61 -13.87
CA LEU A 98 -8.82 15.44 -14.38
C LEU A 98 -9.21 16.08 -15.73
N VAL A 99 -9.75 15.29 -16.68
CA VAL A 99 -10.21 15.79 -17.99
C VAL A 99 -11.26 16.88 -17.83
N LYS A 100 -12.29 16.63 -17.03
CA LYS A 100 -13.38 17.58 -16.79
C LYS A 100 -12.88 18.91 -16.27
N ASN A 101 -12.07 18.88 -15.20
CA ASN A 101 -11.65 20.10 -14.51
C ASN A 101 -10.58 20.88 -15.31
N MET A 102 -9.65 20.19 -15.98
CA MET A 102 -8.69 20.85 -16.85
C MET A 102 -9.39 21.51 -18.04
N LYS A 103 -10.32 20.82 -18.71
CA LYS A 103 -11.09 21.39 -19.82
C LYS A 103 -11.92 22.59 -19.37
N ALA A 104 -12.54 22.55 -18.19
CA ALA A 104 -13.29 23.69 -17.66
C ALA A 104 -12.43 24.97 -17.57
N ALA A 105 -11.19 24.86 -17.08
CA ALA A 105 -10.25 25.98 -17.06
C ALA A 105 -9.83 26.42 -18.48
N ILE A 106 -9.46 25.47 -19.34
CA ILE A 106 -9.03 25.74 -20.72
C ILE A 106 -10.11 26.48 -21.51
N ASP A 107 -11.34 25.98 -21.50
CA ASP A 107 -12.48 26.52 -22.24
C ASP A 107 -12.89 27.94 -21.76
N ALA A 108 -12.70 28.17 -20.44
CA ALA A 108 -12.93 29.48 -19.82
C ALA A 108 -11.74 30.45 -19.96
N GLY A 109 -10.63 30.04 -20.57
CA GLY A 109 -9.39 30.83 -20.65
C GLY A 109 -8.72 31.07 -19.30
N LYS A 110 -9.00 30.21 -18.32
CA LYS A 110 -8.48 30.25 -16.96
C LYS A 110 -7.20 29.45 -16.83
N ALA A 111 -6.57 29.49 -15.64
CA ALA A 111 -5.34 28.79 -15.37
C ALA A 111 -5.58 27.40 -14.73
N ILE A 112 -4.61 26.52 -14.94
CA ILE A 112 -4.47 25.27 -14.21
C ILE A 112 -3.29 25.43 -13.26
N HIS A 113 -3.52 25.20 -11.97
CA HIS A 113 -2.52 25.23 -10.93
C HIS A 113 -2.25 23.81 -10.43
N LEU A 114 -0.99 23.36 -10.50
CA LEU A 114 -0.54 22.14 -9.85
C LEU A 114 0.12 22.53 -8.53
N MET A 115 -0.32 21.97 -7.44
CA MET A 115 0.20 22.24 -6.10
C MET A 115 0.57 20.95 -5.41
N GLY A 116 1.71 20.88 -4.73
CA GLY A 116 2.06 19.70 -3.94
C GLY A 116 3.56 19.54 -3.75
N LEU A 117 3.92 18.45 -3.08
CA LEU A 117 5.31 18.10 -2.78
C LEU A 117 6.01 17.61 -4.04
N VAL A 118 7.20 18.14 -4.30
CA VAL A 118 8.04 17.80 -5.47
C VAL A 118 9.22 16.95 -5.02
N GLY A 119 9.34 15.74 -5.58
CA GLY A 119 10.44 14.84 -5.27
C GLY A 119 10.14 13.39 -5.63
N THR A 120 11.11 12.52 -5.40
CA THR A 120 11.04 11.08 -5.69
C THR A 120 10.86 10.21 -4.44
N GLY A 121 10.64 10.81 -3.26
CA GLY A 121 10.52 10.08 -1.98
C GLY A 121 9.31 9.14 -1.91
N GLY A 122 8.25 9.40 -2.69
CA GLY A 122 7.11 8.49 -2.82
C GLY A 122 6.24 8.34 -1.56
N VAL A 123 6.40 9.20 -0.56
CA VAL A 123 5.62 9.16 0.69
C VAL A 123 4.32 9.97 0.58
N HIS A 124 4.39 11.17 0.03
CA HIS A 124 3.25 12.08 -0.12
C HIS A 124 2.89 12.36 -1.56
N SER A 125 3.87 12.39 -2.44
CA SER A 125 3.78 12.66 -3.87
C SER A 125 4.95 11.99 -4.60
N HIS A 126 4.94 12.01 -5.93
CA HIS A 126 6.05 11.51 -6.75
C HIS A 126 6.23 12.37 -8.00
N ALA A 127 7.47 12.64 -8.40
CA ALA A 127 7.80 13.48 -9.56
C ALA A 127 7.15 13.00 -10.86
N ASP A 128 7.10 11.67 -11.10
CA ASP A 128 6.48 11.11 -12.29
C ASP A 128 4.98 11.47 -12.41
N HIS A 129 4.30 11.66 -11.27
CA HIS A 129 2.89 12.07 -11.29
C HIS A 129 2.74 13.52 -11.78
N TRP A 130 3.67 14.40 -11.41
CA TRP A 130 3.73 15.75 -11.92
C TRP A 130 3.95 15.76 -13.43
N PHE A 131 4.89 14.94 -13.90
CA PHE A 131 5.18 14.82 -15.33
C PHE A 131 3.97 14.31 -16.11
N GLY A 132 3.29 13.28 -15.62
CA GLY A 132 2.07 12.74 -16.24
C GLY A 132 0.94 13.76 -16.34
N VAL A 133 0.70 14.53 -15.26
CA VAL A 133 -0.34 15.57 -15.25
C VAL A 133 0.04 16.74 -16.17
N LEU A 134 1.31 17.13 -16.27
CA LEU A 134 1.80 18.15 -17.20
C LEU A 134 1.65 17.70 -18.66
N GLU A 135 2.00 16.45 -18.97
CA GLU A 135 1.78 15.88 -20.31
C GLU A 135 0.30 15.86 -20.68
N MET A 136 -0.57 15.51 -19.72
CA MET A 136 -2.01 15.59 -19.91
C MET A 136 -2.48 17.03 -20.17
N ALA A 137 -2.00 18.01 -19.41
CA ALA A 137 -2.34 19.42 -19.62
C ALA A 137 -1.94 19.90 -21.02
N LYS A 138 -0.74 19.52 -21.49
CA LYS A 138 -0.28 19.80 -22.86
C LYS A 138 -1.17 19.10 -23.89
N HIS A 139 -1.48 17.82 -23.69
CA HIS A 139 -2.35 17.06 -24.61
C HIS A 139 -3.73 17.69 -24.77
N LEU A 140 -4.29 18.24 -23.68
CA LEU A 140 -5.58 18.93 -23.68
C LEU A 140 -5.50 20.38 -24.24
N GLY A 141 -4.31 20.89 -24.52
CA GLY A 141 -4.10 22.23 -25.10
C GLY A 141 -4.08 23.35 -24.09
N ALA A 142 -3.73 23.08 -22.83
CA ALA A 142 -3.59 24.10 -21.78
C ALA A 142 -2.49 25.10 -22.16
N LYS A 143 -2.76 26.40 -21.93
CA LYS A 143 -1.81 27.50 -22.17
C LYS A 143 -1.30 28.11 -20.87
N ASN A 144 -2.16 28.21 -19.87
CA ASN A 144 -1.87 28.84 -18.59
C ASN A 144 -1.74 27.75 -17.53
N VAL A 145 -0.52 27.29 -17.26
CA VAL A 145 -0.24 26.28 -16.24
C VAL A 145 0.77 26.84 -15.26
N TYR A 146 0.46 26.78 -13.98
CA TYR A 146 1.31 27.30 -12.91
C TYR A 146 1.55 26.23 -11.84
N LEU A 147 2.77 26.16 -11.31
CA LEU A 147 3.19 25.17 -10.35
C LEU A 147 3.53 25.81 -9.01
N HIS A 148 2.89 25.35 -7.96
CA HIS A 148 3.18 25.70 -6.57
C HIS A 148 3.93 24.53 -5.92
N CYS A 149 5.27 24.61 -5.98
CA CYS A 149 6.15 23.54 -5.59
C CYS A 149 6.38 23.55 -4.08
N ILE A 150 6.12 22.42 -3.43
CA ILE A 150 6.43 22.21 -2.01
C ILE A 150 7.67 21.33 -1.93
N THR A 151 8.72 21.82 -1.24
CA THR A 151 9.97 21.10 -1.05
C THR A 151 9.92 20.21 0.20
N ASP A 152 10.61 19.07 0.16
CA ASP A 152 10.52 17.99 1.16
C ASP A 152 11.55 18.12 2.29
N GLY A 153 12.76 17.61 2.09
CA GLY A 153 13.87 17.63 3.06
C GLY A 153 13.64 16.79 4.33
N ARG A 154 12.60 15.94 4.34
CA ARG A 154 12.26 15.07 5.46
C ARG A 154 12.17 13.60 5.06
N ASP A 155 11.49 13.32 3.96
CA ASP A 155 11.39 11.99 3.35
C ASP A 155 12.42 11.81 2.23
N THR A 156 13.15 12.89 1.90
CA THR A 156 14.30 12.96 0.99
C THR A 156 15.44 13.73 1.67
N ASP A 157 16.64 13.72 1.06
CA ASP A 157 17.78 14.48 1.56
C ASP A 157 17.43 15.97 1.74
N PRO A 158 17.87 16.62 2.83
CA PRO A 158 17.49 17.99 3.16
C PRO A 158 17.89 19.07 2.13
N HIS A 159 18.74 18.74 1.16
CA HIS A 159 19.18 19.64 0.10
C HIS A 159 18.92 19.10 -1.32
N SER A 160 18.06 18.10 -1.45
CA SER A 160 17.70 17.49 -2.74
C SER A 160 16.71 18.32 -3.56
N GLY A 161 15.98 19.23 -2.93
CA GLY A 161 14.96 20.05 -3.55
C GLY A 161 15.42 20.86 -4.75
N LYS A 162 16.68 21.35 -4.72
CA LYS A 162 17.29 22.05 -5.86
C LYS A 162 17.33 21.16 -7.11
N GLY A 163 17.70 19.89 -6.98
CA GLY A 163 17.71 18.93 -8.08
C GLY A 163 16.30 18.65 -8.61
N PHE A 164 15.36 18.39 -7.71
CA PHE A 164 13.97 18.13 -8.11
C PHE A 164 13.28 19.31 -8.80
N LEU A 165 13.54 20.53 -8.36
CA LEU A 165 13.04 21.75 -9.03
C LEU A 165 13.69 21.94 -10.40
N ALA A 166 14.97 21.60 -10.56
CA ALA A 166 15.67 21.66 -11.85
C ALA A 166 15.09 20.63 -12.84
N ASP A 167 14.83 19.39 -12.40
CA ASP A 167 14.22 18.33 -13.22
C ASP A 167 12.82 18.74 -13.66
N LEU A 168 12.03 19.33 -12.75
CA LEU A 168 10.70 19.83 -13.07
C LEU A 168 10.76 20.99 -14.08
N GLN A 169 11.69 21.92 -13.92
CA GLN A 169 11.89 23.01 -14.89
C GLN A 169 12.29 22.48 -16.27
N ALA A 170 13.21 21.50 -16.32
CA ALA A 170 13.60 20.85 -17.57
C ALA A 170 12.40 20.19 -18.27
N LYS A 171 11.49 19.56 -17.50
CA LYS A 171 10.24 19.00 -18.05
C LYS A 171 9.30 20.07 -18.59
N LEU A 172 9.17 21.20 -17.92
CA LEU A 172 8.38 22.35 -18.42
C LEU A 172 8.94 22.89 -19.73
N ASP A 173 10.27 23.02 -19.82
CA ASP A 173 10.97 23.49 -21.02
C ASP A 173 10.80 22.50 -22.19
N GLU A 174 10.92 21.19 -21.94
CA GLU A 174 10.64 20.11 -22.90
C GLU A 174 9.22 20.19 -23.45
N LEU A 175 8.25 20.36 -22.56
CA LEU A 175 6.84 20.42 -22.92
C LEU A 175 6.46 21.76 -23.55
N GLY A 176 7.19 22.83 -23.29
CA GLY A 176 6.89 24.19 -23.75
C GLY A 176 5.65 24.77 -23.09
N ILE A 177 5.29 24.31 -21.89
CA ILE A 177 4.14 24.81 -21.11
C ILE A 177 4.49 24.94 -19.65
N GLY A 178 3.80 25.84 -18.95
CA GLY A 178 3.86 25.96 -17.51
C GLY A 178 5.00 26.84 -17.00
N LYS A 179 4.85 27.29 -15.76
CA LYS A 179 5.85 28.06 -15.00
C LYS A 179 5.78 27.69 -13.53
N ILE A 180 6.91 27.57 -12.87
CA ILE A 180 6.93 27.47 -11.39
C ILE A 180 6.55 28.85 -10.85
N ALA A 181 5.41 28.91 -10.16
CA ALA A 181 4.83 30.15 -9.64
C ALA A 181 5.26 30.45 -8.21
N SER A 182 5.52 29.43 -7.44
CA SER A 182 6.02 29.57 -6.07
C SER A 182 6.76 28.34 -5.59
N VAL A 183 7.65 28.52 -4.61
CA VAL A 183 8.37 27.47 -3.88
C VAL A 183 8.15 27.68 -2.38
N SER A 184 7.82 26.61 -1.66
CA SER A 184 7.60 26.65 -0.21
C SER A 184 8.00 25.33 0.44
N GLY A 185 8.65 25.36 1.57
CA GLY A 185 8.93 24.14 2.34
C GLY A 185 7.66 23.52 2.92
N ARG A 186 7.66 22.20 3.07
CA ARG A 186 6.52 21.43 3.62
C ARG A 186 6.15 21.85 5.04
N TYR A 187 7.05 22.47 5.79
CA TYR A 187 6.78 23.03 7.10
C TYR A 187 5.67 24.07 7.08
N TYR A 188 5.54 24.82 5.97
CA TYR A 188 4.54 25.87 5.79
C TYR A 188 3.29 25.38 5.06
N ALA A 189 3.44 24.53 4.06
CA ALA A 189 2.34 24.19 3.15
C ALA A 189 1.75 22.78 3.37
N MET A 190 2.26 22.03 4.35
CA MET A 190 1.84 20.66 4.66
C MET A 190 1.80 20.43 6.17
N ASP A 191 1.28 21.37 6.93
CA ASP A 191 1.02 21.18 8.35
C ASP A 191 -0.13 20.18 8.58
N ARG A 192 -0.18 19.53 9.74
CA ARG A 192 -1.25 18.60 10.12
C ARG A 192 -1.75 18.78 11.55
N ASP A 193 -1.18 19.78 12.26
CA ASP A 193 -1.39 19.99 13.68
C ASP A 193 -2.11 21.33 13.97
N ASN A 194 -2.78 21.92 12.92
CA ASN A 194 -3.53 23.17 12.95
C ASN A 194 -2.66 24.41 13.29
N ASN A 195 -1.39 24.41 12.84
CA ASN A 195 -0.54 25.59 12.90
C ASN A 195 -0.89 26.54 11.73
N TRP A 196 -2.05 27.17 11.82
CA TRP A 196 -2.63 27.98 10.73
C TRP A 196 -1.74 29.14 10.29
N ASP A 197 -0.93 29.68 11.18
CA ASP A 197 0.05 30.73 10.89
C ASP A 197 1.12 30.30 9.88
N ARG A 198 1.39 29.01 9.76
CA ARG A 198 2.27 28.42 8.74
C ARG A 198 1.57 28.32 7.41
N GLU A 199 0.41 27.69 7.41
CA GLU A 199 -0.42 27.47 6.21
C GLU A 199 -0.87 28.80 5.58
N GLU A 200 -1.18 29.82 6.40
CA GLU A 200 -1.52 31.16 5.93
C GLU A 200 -0.41 31.78 5.08
N LYS A 201 0.87 31.62 5.47
CA LYS A 201 2.00 32.14 4.69
C LYS A 201 2.11 31.48 3.32
N ALA A 202 1.92 30.15 3.26
CA ALA A 202 1.91 29.43 1.99
C ALA A 202 0.72 29.82 1.12
N TYR A 203 -0.49 29.87 1.71
CA TYR A 203 -1.69 30.33 1.04
C TYR A 203 -1.57 31.76 0.50
N ALA A 204 -0.95 32.67 1.28
CA ALA A 204 -0.70 34.04 0.84
C ALA A 204 0.20 34.12 -0.39
N ALA A 205 1.23 33.27 -0.47
CA ALA A 205 2.07 33.16 -1.65
C ALA A 205 1.29 32.65 -2.87
N PHE A 206 0.45 31.63 -2.68
CA PHE A 206 -0.33 31.00 -3.76
C PHE A 206 -1.45 31.91 -4.29
N VAL A 207 -2.13 32.64 -3.40
CA VAL A 207 -3.38 33.37 -3.73
C VAL A 207 -3.16 34.85 -3.84
N TYR A 208 -2.33 35.46 -2.98
CA TYR A 208 -2.12 36.91 -2.96
C TYR A 208 -0.82 37.34 -3.65
N GLY A 209 0.10 36.38 -3.89
CA GLY A 209 1.44 36.67 -4.39
C GLY A 209 2.31 37.38 -3.36
N GLU A 210 2.09 37.05 -2.08
CA GLU A 210 2.82 37.64 -0.95
C GLU A 210 3.84 36.67 -0.40
N GLY A 211 4.90 37.18 0.18
CA GLY A 211 6.01 36.40 0.74
C GLY A 211 7.35 36.87 0.20
N ASN A 212 8.33 35.99 0.19
CA ASN A 212 9.61 36.28 -0.49
C ASN A 212 9.40 36.27 -2.01
N HIS A 213 10.31 36.92 -2.73
CA HIS A 213 10.31 36.97 -4.19
C HIS A 213 11.68 36.57 -4.72
N ALA A 214 11.70 35.80 -5.80
CA ALA A 214 12.88 35.44 -6.58
C ALA A 214 12.53 35.42 -8.08
N ALA A 215 13.52 35.54 -8.94
CA ALA A 215 13.29 35.55 -10.38
C ALA A 215 12.89 34.17 -10.92
N ASN A 216 13.25 33.09 -10.22
CA ASN A 216 12.94 31.72 -10.57
C ASN A 216 13.09 30.79 -9.35
N ALA A 217 12.70 29.51 -9.52
CA ALA A 217 12.73 28.50 -8.46
C ALA A 217 14.17 28.19 -7.97
N ALA A 218 15.17 28.22 -8.87
CA ALA A 218 16.57 27.99 -8.50
C ALA A 218 17.09 29.08 -7.55
N GLU A 219 16.82 30.34 -7.84
CA GLU A 219 17.19 31.45 -6.95
C GLU A 219 16.46 31.37 -5.60
N ALA A 220 15.18 30.99 -5.60
CA ALA A 220 14.42 30.83 -4.37
C ALA A 220 15.03 29.79 -3.42
N ILE A 221 15.41 28.63 -3.94
CA ILE A 221 16.00 27.55 -3.13
C ILE A 221 17.44 27.87 -2.70
N GLU A 222 18.24 28.49 -3.58
CA GLU A 222 19.59 28.92 -3.28
C GLU A 222 19.62 30.00 -2.18
N ALA A 223 18.71 30.95 -2.22
CA ALA A 223 18.57 31.96 -1.17
C ALA A 223 18.19 31.33 0.18
N SER A 224 17.35 30.28 0.17
CA SER A 224 17.03 29.53 1.39
C SER A 224 18.26 28.84 1.98
N TYR A 225 19.04 28.13 1.14
CA TYR A 225 20.24 27.45 1.58
C TYR A 225 21.30 28.43 2.08
N ALA A 226 21.46 29.57 1.42
CA ALA A 226 22.35 30.64 1.88
C ALA A 226 21.96 31.22 3.24
N ALA A 227 20.67 31.10 3.62
CA ALA A 227 20.15 31.48 4.93
C ALA A 227 20.11 30.32 5.94
N ASP A 228 20.84 29.24 5.67
CA ASP A 228 20.93 28.01 6.50
C ASP A 228 19.55 27.35 6.73
N LYS A 229 18.69 27.38 5.73
CA LYS A 229 17.36 26.74 5.73
C LYS A 229 17.31 25.67 4.66
N THR A 230 17.09 24.43 5.11
CA THR A 230 16.94 23.26 4.24
C THR A 230 15.57 23.24 3.54
N ASP A 231 15.36 22.26 2.68
CA ASP A 231 14.15 22.08 1.89
C ASP A 231 12.87 22.14 2.72
N GLU A 232 12.84 21.51 3.89
CA GLU A 232 11.66 21.48 4.77
C GLU A 232 11.22 22.90 5.19
N PHE A 233 12.17 23.82 5.34
CA PHE A 233 11.97 25.14 5.95
C PHE A 233 12.08 26.31 4.96
N VAL A 234 12.01 26.05 3.66
CA VAL A 234 11.98 27.12 2.64
C VAL A 234 10.78 28.04 2.90
N LEU A 235 11.05 29.30 3.19
CA LEU A 235 9.98 30.30 3.35
C LEU A 235 9.21 30.46 2.03
N PRO A 236 7.87 30.57 2.07
CA PRO A 236 7.08 30.77 0.86
C PRO A 236 7.63 31.92 0.00
N CYS A 237 7.97 31.59 -1.24
CA CYS A 237 8.61 32.46 -2.21
C CYS A 237 7.87 32.45 -3.53
N VAL A 238 7.47 33.59 -4.01
CA VAL A 238 6.83 33.81 -5.32
C VAL A 238 7.92 33.92 -6.39
N THR A 239 7.81 33.13 -7.45
CA THR A 239 8.80 33.05 -8.52
C THR A 239 8.24 33.45 -9.90
N CYS A 240 6.95 33.73 -9.99
CA CYS A 240 6.33 34.17 -11.24
C CYS A 240 5.18 35.16 -10.97
N GLU A 241 5.30 36.36 -11.46
CA GLU A 241 4.18 37.31 -11.48
C GLU A 241 3.04 36.76 -12.37
N GLY A 242 1.81 36.85 -11.90
CA GLY A 242 0.62 36.35 -12.63
C GLY A 242 0.31 34.86 -12.36
N GLY A 243 1.16 34.12 -11.61
CA GLY A 243 0.90 32.74 -11.23
C GLY A 243 0.02 32.55 -9.98
N ARG A 244 -0.74 33.57 -9.60
CA ARG A 244 -1.66 33.57 -8.46
C ARG A 244 -2.95 32.83 -8.79
N VAL A 245 -3.46 32.04 -7.85
CA VAL A 245 -4.77 31.38 -7.98
C VAL A 245 -5.89 32.42 -7.97
N GLN A 246 -6.75 32.39 -8.98
CA GLN A 246 -7.88 33.27 -9.16
C GLN A 246 -9.21 32.50 -9.21
N ASP A 247 -10.33 33.24 -9.07
CA ASP A 247 -11.64 32.63 -9.23
C ASP A 247 -11.84 32.08 -10.65
N GLY A 248 -12.34 30.86 -10.72
CA GLY A 248 -12.56 30.11 -11.96
C GLY A 248 -11.36 29.27 -12.44
N ASP A 249 -10.21 29.37 -11.76
CA ASP A 249 -9.08 28.51 -12.06
C ASP A 249 -9.32 27.06 -11.60
N THR A 250 -8.53 26.14 -12.12
CA THR A 250 -8.48 24.74 -11.63
C THR A 250 -7.23 24.55 -10.79
N VAL A 251 -7.37 24.02 -9.58
CA VAL A 251 -6.27 23.65 -8.68
C VAL A 251 -6.23 22.15 -8.53
N ILE A 252 -5.10 21.50 -8.82
CA ILE A 252 -4.90 20.08 -8.66
C ILE A 252 -3.85 19.88 -7.58
N PHE A 253 -4.23 19.26 -6.46
CA PHE A 253 -3.29 18.92 -5.37
C PHE A 253 -2.66 17.56 -5.63
N MET A 254 -1.37 17.55 -5.93
CA MET A 254 -0.61 16.40 -6.43
C MET A 254 -0.31 15.33 -5.39
N ASN A 255 -0.53 15.61 -4.11
CA ASN A 255 -0.30 14.65 -3.03
C ASN A 255 -1.35 13.54 -3.05
N PHE A 256 -0.93 12.30 -2.79
CA PHE A 256 -1.83 11.15 -2.67
C PHE A 256 -2.00 10.64 -1.23
N ARG A 257 -1.17 11.12 -0.27
CA ARG A 257 -1.31 10.80 1.15
C ARG A 257 -2.11 11.89 1.87
N PRO A 258 -3.17 11.49 2.64
CA PRO A 258 -4.16 12.43 3.17
C PRO A 258 -3.68 13.34 4.31
N ASP A 259 -2.88 12.82 5.24
CA ASP A 259 -2.64 13.41 6.56
C ASP A 259 -2.15 14.86 6.52
N ARG A 260 -1.29 15.21 5.56
CA ARG A 260 -0.73 16.55 5.38
C ARG A 260 -1.32 17.34 4.20
N ALA A 261 -2.33 16.78 3.54
CA ALA A 261 -3.02 17.46 2.45
C ALA A 261 -4.36 18.06 2.91
N ARG A 262 -4.93 17.59 4.01
CA ARG A 262 -6.24 17.99 4.50
C ARG A 262 -6.35 19.47 4.80
N GLN A 263 -5.37 20.07 5.47
CA GLN A 263 -5.46 21.44 5.95
C GLN A 263 -5.45 22.43 4.77
N MET A 264 -4.48 22.34 3.87
CA MET A 264 -4.44 23.21 2.68
C MET A 264 -5.69 23.02 1.82
N THR A 265 -6.18 21.78 1.64
CA THR A 265 -7.43 21.51 0.93
C THR A 265 -8.62 22.17 1.62
N ARG A 266 -8.71 22.10 2.95
CA ARG A 266 -9.77 22.75 3.72
C ARG A 266 -9.73 24.27 3.59
N ILE A 267 -8.55 24.87 3.56
CA ILE A 267 -8.38 26.31 3.32
C ILE A 267 -8.98 26.73 1.96
N PHE A 268 -8.79 25.91 0.92
CA PHE A 268 -9.35 26.22 -0.42
C PHE A 268 -10.83 25.86 -0.55
N CYS A 269 -11.30 24.80 0.11
CA CYS A 269 -12.59 24.19 -0.20
C CYS A 269 -13.70 24.44 0.82
N ASP A 270 -13.36 24.65 2.10
CA ASP A 270 -14.36 24.75 3.15
C ASP A 270 -14.82 26.19 3.37
N ASP A 271 -16.11 26.46 3.10
CA ASP A 271 -16.71 27.78 3.36
C ASP A 271 -16.73 28.13 4.86
N ALA A 272 -16.80 27.10 5.73
CA ALA A 272 -16.80 27.25 7.19
C ALA A 272 -15.40 27.33 7.82
N PHE A 273 -14.33 27.36 7.01
CA PHE A 273 -12.97 27.49 7.52
C PHE A 273 -12.74 28.78 8.31
N THR A 274 -12.18 28.63 9.52
CA THR A 274 -11.95 29.73 10.48
C THR A 274 -10.52 29.81 11.02
N GLY A 275 -9.58 29.04 10.46
CA GLY A 275 -8.19 29.01 10.95
C GLY A 275 -7.44 30.35 10.78
N PHE A 276 -7.76 31.11 9.74
CA PHE A 276 -7.35 32.49 9.51
C PHE A 276 -8.33 33.20 8.57
N GLU A 277 -8.23 34.53 8.45
CA GLU A 277 -9.09 35.32 7.57
C GLU A 277 -8.61 35.22 6.11
N ARG A 278 -9.45 34.67 5.24
CA ARG A 278 -9.22 34.68 3.79
C ARG A 278 -9.71 36.01 3.21
N ARG A 279 -8.78 36.88 2.84
CA ARG A 279 -9.09 38.21 2.26
C ARG A 279 -9.89 38.06 0.97
N GLY A 280 -11.10 38.60 0.93
CA GLY A 280 -12.03 38.46 -0.18
C GLY A 280 -12.78 37.11 -0.20
N GLY A 281 -12.75 36.34 0.89
CA GLY A 281 -13.44 35.05 1.03
C GLY A 281 -12.70 33.88 0.38
N ARG A 282 -13.38 32.74 0.29
CA ARG A 282 -12.87 31.52 -0.36
C ARG A 282 -12.74 31.74 -1.88
N LYS A 283 -11.62 31.34 -2.47
CA LYS A 283 -11.48 31.33 -3.92
C LYS A 283 -12.40 30.29 -4.54
N GLN A 284 -13.16 30.72 -5.55
CA GLN A 284 -14.10 29.88 -6.29
C GLN A 284 -13.33 29.12 -7.39
N VAL A 285 -12.63 28.05 -7.02
CA VAL A 285 -11.82 27.24 -7.93
C VAL A 285 -12.43 25.85 -8.14
N ASN A 286 -12.10 25.20 -9.26
CA ASN A 286 -12.33 23.79 -9.45
C ASN A 286 -11.18 23.06 -8.75
N TYR A 287 -11.42 22.54 -7.56
CA TYR A 287 -10.37 21.90 -6.77
C TYR A 287 -10.39 20.39 -6.94
N VAL A 288 -9.25 19.81 -7.30
CA VAL A 288 -9.07 18.39 -7.52
C VAL A 288 -8.01 17.84 -6.55
N CYS A 289 -8.39 16.86 -5.77
CA CYS A 289 -7.49 16.04 -4.95
C CYS A 289 -7.04 14.83 -5.77
N MET A 290 -5.74 14.53 -5.81
CA MET A 290 -5.25 13.31 -6.46
C MET A 290 -5.77 12.05 -5.78
N ALA A 291 -5.93 12.06 -4.44
CA ALA A 291 -6.58 11.00 -3.67
C ALA A 291 -7.61 11.60 -2.72
N GLU A 292 -8.47 10.79 -2.13
CA GLU A 292 -9.40 11.26 -1.10
C GLU A 292 -8.64 11.59 0.19
N TYR A 293 -8.72 12.85 0.64
CA TYR A 293 -8.05 13.27 1.87
C TYR A 293 -8.99 13.26 3.08
N ASP A 294 -10.28 13.48 2.84
CA ASP A 294 -11.34 13.49 3.84
C ASP A 294 -12.68 13.38 3.10
N ALA A 295 -13.45 12.33 3.38
CA ALA A 295 -14.75 12.09 2.74
C ALA A 295 -15.79 13.20 3.02
N THR A 296 -15.55 14.04 4.04
CA THR A 296 -16.42 15.18 4.39
C THR A 296 -15.97 16.50 3.75
N MET A 297 -14.89 16.51 2.96
CA MET A 297 -14.34 17.72 2.35
C MET A 297 -15.29 18.27 1.29
N PRO A 298 -15.80 19.51 1.47
CA PRO A 298 -16.71 20.10 0.49
C PRO A 298 -15.95 20.67 -0.71
N ASN A 299 -16.68 20.96 -1.80
CA ASN A 299 -16.19 21.75 -2.95
C ASN A 299 -14.89 21.24 -3.59
N CYS A 300 -14.64 19.92 -3.56
CA CYS A 300 -13.55 19.29 -4.27
C CYS A 300 -14.00 18.00 -4.97
N GLU A 301 -13.24 17.60 -5.97
CA GLU A 301 -13.40 16.30 -6.65
C GLU A 301 -12.14 15.46 -6.45
N VAL A 302 -12.27 14.14 -6.50
CA VAL A 302 -11.17 13.19 -6.27
C VAL A 302 -10.84 12.45 -7.55
N ALA A 303 -9.59 12.58 -8.04
CA ALA A 303 -9.14 11.94 -9.27
C ALA A 303 -9.00 10.42 -9.14
N TYR A 304 -8.47 9.96 -8.01
CA TYR A 304 -8.29 8.54 -7.68
C TYR A 304 -8.94 8.24 -6.33
N PRO A 305 -10.26 8.03 -6.28
CA PRO A 305 -10.98 7.73 -5.05
C PRO A 305 -10.56 6.36 -4.50
N PRO A 306 -10.80 6.08 -3.20
CA PRO A 306 -10.62 4.75 -2.63
C PRO A 306 -11.40 3.71 -3.41
N VAL A 307 -10.76 2.58 -3.68
CA VAL A 307 -11.44 1.45 -4.33
C VAL A 307 -12.17 0.65 -3.27
N GLU A 308 -13.50 0.61 -3.34
CA GLU A 308 -14.31 -0.28 -2.51
C GLU A 308 -14.06 -1.73 -2.94
N LEU A 309 -13.54 -2.54 -2.02
CA LEU A 309 -13.26 -3.94 -2.28
C LEU A 309 -14.53 -4.79 -2.10
N LYS A 310 -15.36 -4.87 -3.14
CA LYS A 310 -16.53 -5.75 -3.18
C LYS A 310 -16.13 -7.19 -3.47
N ASN A 311 -16.96 -8.14 -2.99
CA ASN A 311 -16.74 -9.56 -3.20
C ASN A 311 -15.35 -10.04 -2.75
N VAL A 312 -14.83 -9.50 -1.62
CA VAL A 312 -13.70 -10.15 -0.95
C VAL A 312 -14.10 -11.54 -0.48
N LEU A 313 -13.15 -12.46 -0.34
CA LEU A 313 -13.45 -13.86 -0.03
C LEU A 313 -14.41 -14.00 1.17
N GLY A 314 -14.18 -13.26 2.26
CA GLY A 314 -15.03 -13.29 3.44
C GLY A 314 -16.47 -12.89 3.18
N GLN A 315 -16.70 -11.81 2.45
CA GLN A 315 -18.02 -11.35 2.01
C GLN A 315 -18.69 -12.39 1.10
N TYR A 316 -17.97 -12.85 0.08
CA TYR A 316 -18.49 -13.77 -0.91
C TYR A 316 -18.88 -15.13 -0.32
N LEU A 317 -18.10 -15.64 0.64
CA LEU A 317 -18.44 -16.84 1.41
C LEU A 317 -19.75 -16.65 2.20
N SER A 318 -19.89 -15.55 2.89
CA SER A 318 -21.08 -15.18 3.68
C SER A 318 -22.34 -15.12 2.80
N GLU A 319 -22.27 -14.39 1.70
CA GLU A 319 -23.40 -14.24 0.75
C GLU A 319 -23.82 -15.56 0.09
N ASN A 320 -22.91 -16.55 0.05
CA ASN A 320 -23.18 -17.89 -0.44
C ASN A 320 -23.46 -18.92 0.68
N GLY A 321 -23.76 -18.47 1.91
CA GLY A 321 -24.12 -19.28 3.04
C GLY A 321 -23.05 -20.23 3.55
N LYS A 322 -21.76 -19.94 3.28
CA LYS A 322 -20.61 -20.70 3.78
C LYS A 322 -20.18 -20.20 5.14
N THR A 323 -19.75 -21.10 5.99
CA THR A 323 -19.20 -20.78 7.31
C THR A 323 -17.68 -20.77 7.26
N GLN A 324 -17.07 -19.80 7.95
CA GLN A 324 -15.64 -19.61 7.93
C GLN A 324 -15.07 -19.32 9.32
N LEU A 325 -13.85 -19.75 9.56
CA LEU A 325 -13.08 -19.42 10.76
C LEU A 325 -11.83 -18.63 10.40
N ARG A 326 -11.62 -17.52 11.09
CA ARG A 326 -10.37 -16.74 11.11
C ARG A 326 -9.63 -17.06 12.40
N ILE A 327 -8.38 -17.52 12.30
CA ILE A 327 -7.60 -17.91 13.46
C ILE A 327 -6.15 -17.49 13.32
N ALA A 328 -5.66 -16.79 14.34
CA ALA A 328 -4.26 -16.38 14.50
C ALA A 328 -3.99 -16.05 15.96
N GLU A 329 -2.73 -15.82 16.28
CA GLU A 329 -2.37 -15.18 17.54
C GLU A 329 -2.51 -13.64 17.45
N THR A 330 -2.46 -12.93 18.59
CA THR A 330 -2.75 -11.50 18.72
C THR A 330 -2.03 -10.65 17.67
N GLU A 331 -0.75 -10.90 17.41
CA GLU A 331 0.07 -10.13 16.47
C GLU A 331 -0.46 -10.15 15.01
N LYS A 332 -1.11 -11.24 14.62
CA LYS A 332 -1.61 -11.43 13.25
C LYS A 332 -3.13 -11.53 13.14
N TYR A 333 -3.85 -11.24 14.23
CA TYR A 333 -5.32 -11.28 14.23
C TYR A 333 -5.94 -10.29 13.24
N ALA A 334 -5.46 -9.04 13.22
CA ALA A 334 -5.96 -8.04 12.29
C ALA A 334 -5.71 -8.42 10.82
N HIS A 335 -4.63 -9.16 10.55
CA HIS A 335 -4.27 -9.59 9.19
C HIS A 335 -5.27 -10.60 8.63
N VAL A 336 -5.64 -11.62 9.40
CA VAL A 336 -6.65 -12.61 8.96
C VAL A 336 -8.09 -12.12 9.07
N THR A 337 -8.35 -10.93 9.63
CA THR A 337 -9.68 -10.33 9.79
C THR A 337 -9.81 -9.05 8.98
N PHE A 338 -9.45 -7.90 9.55
CA PHE A 338 -9.62 -6.56 8.96
C PHE A 338 -8.99 -6.45 7.57
N PHE A 339 -7.70 -6.78 7.43
CA PHE A 339 -6.99 -6.67 6.15
C PHE A 339 -7.49 -7.68 5.13
N PHE A 340 -7.69 -8.93 5.54
CA PHE A 340 -8.23 -9.98 4.66
C PHE A 340 -9.66 -9.68 4.19
N ASN A 341 -10.44 -8.95 4.99
CA ASN A 341 -11.77 -8.47 4.65
C ASN A 341 -11.77 -7.11 3.92
N GLY A 342 -10.61 -6.68 3.40
CA GLY A 342 -10.52 -5.47 2.59
C GLY A 342 -10.80 -4.17 3.36
N GLY A 343 -10.47 -4.14 4.67
CA GLY A 343 -10.64 -2.97 5.54
C GLY A 343 -11.99 -2.95 6.27
N VAL A 344 -12.75 -4.04 6.23
CA VAL A 344 -14.03 -4.17 6.96
C VAL A 344 -13.77 -4.80 8.33
N GLU A 345 -14.02 -4.04 9.41
CA GLU A 345 -13.79 -4.51 10.80
C GLU A 345 -14.87 -5.50 11.26
N ALA A 346 -16.13 -5.28 10.90
CA ALA A 346 -17.21 -6.14 11.32
C ALA A 346 -17.10 -7.55 10.68
N PRO A 347 -17.30 -8.63 11.45
CA PRO A 347 -17.33 -9.96 10.88
C PRO A 347 -18.56 -10.11 9.95
N TYR A 348 -18.37 -10.83 8.85
CA TYR A 348 -19.47 -11.21 7.97
C TYR A 348 -20.34 -12.30 8.61
N GLU A 349 -21.57 -12.45 8.17
CA GLU A 349 -22.45 -13.54 8.63
C GLU A 349 -21.78 -14.90 8.34
N GLY A 350 -21.74 -15.79 9.35
CA GLY A 350 -21.04 -17.07 9.27
C GLY A 350 -19.52 -17.01 9.44
N GLU A 351 -18.95 -15.83 9.73
CA GLU A 351 -17.54 -15.64 10.08
C GLU A 351 -17.35 -15.68 11.59
N ASP A 352 -16.71 -16.72 12.08
CA ASP A 352 -16.22 -16.79 13.47
C ASP A 352 -14.74 -16.34 13.51
N ARG A 353 -14.35 -15.74 14.60
CA ARG A 353 -12.98 -15.27 14.86
C ARG A 353 -12.43 -15.90 16.12
N CYS A 354 -11.21 -16.41 16.05
CA CYS A 354 -10.52 -17.01 17.17
C CYS A 354 -9.12 -16.38 17.30
N VAL A 355 -8.93 -15.62 18.37
CA VAL A 355 -7.62 -15.03 18.69
C VAL A 355 -6.99 -15.79 19.86
N ILE A 356 -5.77 -16.23 19.67
CA ILE A 356 -4.94 -16.84 20.72
C ILE A 356 -3.99 -15.74 21.22
N PRO A 357 -3.89 -15.51 22.53
CA PRO A 357 -2.96 -14.50 23.05
C PRO A 357 -1.51 -14.80 22.66
N SER A 358 -0.81 -13.81 22.12
CA SER A 358 0.64 -13.90 21.91
C SER A 358 1.37 -13.91 23.26
N PRO A 359 2.56 -14.53 23.35
CA PRO A 359 3.32 -14.59 24.60
C PRO A 359 3.77 -13.20 25.04
N LYS A 360 3.69 -12.94 26.35
CA LYS A 360 4.09 -11.66 26.96
C LYS A 360 5.60 -11.65 27.23
N VAL A 361 6.39 -11.51 26.18
CA VAL A 361 7.84 -11.39 26.24
C VAL A 361 8.29 -10.04 25.65
N ALA A 362 9.51 -9.60 25.99
CA ALA A 362 10.00 -8.31 25.49
C ALA A 362 10.26 -8.35 23.97
N THR A 363 10.83 -9.46 23.48
CA THR A 363 11.09 -9.74 22.08
C THR A 363 10.85 -11.24 21.82
N TYR A 364 10.42 -11.61 20.62
CA TYR A 364 9.98 -12.97 20.32
C TYR A 364 11.12 -13.98 20.11
N ASP A 365 12.38 -13.54 20.03
CA ASP A 365 13.54 -14.43 20.11
C ASP A 365 13.66 -15.17 21.47
N LEU A 366 13.07 -14.61 22.53
CA LEU A 366 12.99 -15.23 23.86
C LEU A 366 11.99 -16.40 23.92
N LYS A 367 11.03 -16.45 22.99
CA LYS A 367 10.04 -17.52 22.84
C LYS A 367 9.71 -17.73 21.36
N PRO A 368 10.60 -18.36 20.57
CA PRO A 368 10.44 -18.48 19.12
C PRO A 368 9.22 -19.30 18.65
N GLU A 369 8.77 -20.26 19.46
CA GLU A 369 7.54 -21.01 19.19
C GLU A 369 6.29 -20.14 19.30
N MET A 370 6.39 -18.98 19.93
CA MET A 370 5.29 -18.03 20.14
C MET A 370 4.03 -18.75 20.66
N SER A 371 2.89 -18.61 20.00
CA SER A 371 1.66 -19.33 20.31
C SER A 371 1.26 -20.33 19.21
N ALA A 372 2.19 -20.71 18.32
CA ALA A 372 1.88 -21.64 17.23
C ALA A 372 1.33 -23.00 17.73
N PRO A 373 1.84 -23.63 18.82
CA PRO A 373 1.26 -24.86 19.33
C PRO A 373 -0.20 -24.73 19.78
N GLU A 374 -0.54 -23.63 20.47
CA GLU A 374 -1.89 -23.35 20.94
C GLU A 374 -2.85 -23.01 19.78
N VAL A 375 -2.37 -22.25 18.79
CA VAL A 375 -3.11 -21.94 17.57
C VAL A 375 -3.41 -23.23 16.79
N ALA A 376 -2.42 -24.11 16.61
CA ALA A 376 -2.60 -25.38 15.93
C ALA A 376 -3.60 -26.29 16.67
N ALA A 377 -3.47 -26.43 17.98
CA ALA A 377 -4.36 -27.27 18.78
C ALA A 377 -5.82 -26.78 18.72
N GLU A 378 -6.07 -25.48 18.83
CA GLU A 378 -7.41 -24.92 18.71
C GLU A 378 -7.93 -25.03 17.27
N CYS A 379 -7.10 -24.83 16.26
CA CYS A 379 -7.47 -25.03 14.86
C CYS A 379 -7.91 -26.47 14.58
N VAL A 380 -7.14 -27.47 15.04
CA VAL A 380 -7.49 -28.90 14.94
C VAL A 380 -8.85 -29.19 15.57
N LYS A 381 -9.08 -28.72 16.79
CA LYS A 381 -10.35 -28.86 17.48
C LYS A 381 -11.52 -28.26 16.69
N ARG A 382 -11.31 -27.11 16.06
CA ARG A 382 -12.33 -26.45 15.20
C ARG A 382 -12.57 -27.21 13.90
N ILE A 383 -11.54 -27.83 13.31
CA ILE A 383 -11.68 -28.69 12.14
C ILE A 383 -12.50 -29.94 12.51
N GLU A 384 -12.16 -30.60 13.62
CA GLU A 384 -12.86 -31.81 14.11
C GLU A 384 -14.33 -31.54 14.48
N SER A 385 -14.69 -30.29 14.79
CA SER A 385 -16.09 -29.92 15.05
C SER A 385 -17.00 -30.04 13.81
N GLY A 386 -16.44 -30.04 12.61
CA GLY A 386 -17.20 -30.08 11.34
C GLY A 386 -18.08 -28.85 11.09
N LYS A 387 -17.89 -27.75 11.84
CA LYS A 387 -18.73 -26.55 11.77
C LYS A 387 -18.44 -25.71 10.52
N TYR A 388 -17.17 -25.58 10.12
CA TYR A 388 -16.74 -24.61 9.13
C TYR A 388 -16.46 -25.22 7.75
N ASP A 389 -16.75 -24.48 6.71
CA ASP A 389 -16.40 -24.82 5.32
C ASP A 389 -14.98 -24.36 4.99
N VAL A 390 -14.56 -23.19 5.55
CA VAL A 390 -13.28 -22.54 5.23
C VAL A 390 -12.56 -22.13 6.51
N PHE A 391 -11.24 -22.30 6.50
CA PHE A 391 -10.33 -21.85 7.54
C PHE A 391 -9.29 -20.91 6.95
N ILE A 392 -9.09 -19.75 7.54
CA ILE A 392 -7.99 -18.82 7.25
C ILE A 392 -7.13 -18.75 8.52
N LEU A 393 -5.95 -19.34 8.43
CA LEU A 393 -5.02 -19.52 9.54
C LEU A 393 -3.70 -18.80 9.24
N ASN A 394 -3.17 -18.09 10.22
CA ASN A 394 -1.84 -17.49 10.16
C ASN A 394 -0.98 -17.95 11.34
N PHE A 395 0.25 -18.37 11.06
CA PHE A 395 1.32 -18.59 12.01
C PHE A 395 2.32 -17.43 11.92
N ALA A 396 2.43 -16.64 12.99
CA ALA A 396 3.17 -15.38 13.04
C ALA A 396 4.70 -15.52 13.11
N ASN A 397 5.20 -16.72 13.40
CA ASN A 397 6.53 -16.97 13.94
C ASN A 397 7.68 -16.47 13.06
N CYS A 398 7.69 -16.81 11.75
CA CYS A 398 8.83 -16.53 10.90
C CYS A 398 9.00 -15.02 10.68
N ASP A 399 7.91 -14.24 10.68
CA ASP A 399 7.95 -12.81 10.59
C ASP A 399 8.35 -12.15 11.92
N MET A 400 7.61 -12.43 12.98
CA MET A 400 7.79 -11.76 14.27
C MET A 400 9.15 -12.06 14.90
N VAL A 401 9.63 -13.29 14.79
CA VAL A 401 10.97 -13.67 15.26
C VAL A 401 12.04 -13.17 14.29
N GLY A 402 11.76 -13.18 12.97
CA GLY A 402 12.65 -12.67 11.94
C GLY A 402 13.03 -11.20 12.18
N HIS A 403 12.07 -10.37 12.58
CA HIS A 403 12.31 -8.97 12.93
C HIS A 403 13.29 -8.75 14.10
N THR A 404 13.54 -9.76 14.92
CA THR A 404 14.52 -9.64 16.00
C THR A 404 15.98 -9.69 15.52
N GLY A 405 16.23 -10.21 14.32
CA GLY A 405 17.56 -10.41 13.76
C GLY A 405 18.36 -11.55 14.42
N VAL A 406 17.75 -12.34 15.28
CA VAL A 406 18.39 -13.46 15.99
C VAL A 406 18.24 -14.75 15.19
N PHE A 407 19.28 -15.13 14.44
CA PHE A 407 19.25 -16.26 13.50
C PHE A 407 18.80 -17.58 14.14
N ASP A 408 19.41 -17.98 15.26
CA ASP A 408 19.08 -19.25 15.93
C ASP A 408 17.63 -19.29 16.45
N ALA A 409 17.07 -18.13 16.79
CA ALA A 409 15.67 -18.02 17.18
C ALA A 409 14.75 -18.15 15.95
N ALA A 410 15.10 -17.56 14.83
CA ALA A 410 14.35 -17.69 13.58
C ALA A 410 14.34 -19.16 13.10
N VAL A 411 15.45 -19.89 13.22
CA VAL A 411 15.50 -21.33 12.94
C VAL A 411 14.48 -22.10 13.79
N LYS A 412 14.44 -21.85 15.11
CA LYS A 412 13.46 -22.48 16.01
C LYS A 412 12.02 -22.07 15.70
N ALA A 413 11.80 -20.85 15.26
CA ALA A 413 10.49 -20.37 14.83
C ALA A 413 9.98 -21.18 13.62
N VAL A 414 10.83 -21.42 12.61
CA VAL A 414 10.51 -22.27 11.46
C VAL A 414 10.22 -23.71 11.89
N GLU A 415 11.00 -24.31 12.82
CA GLU A 415 10.79 -25.65 13.34
C GLU A 415 9.45 -25.78 14.10
N ALA A 416 9.05 -24.72 14.81
CA ALA A 416 7.74 -24.68 15.49
C ALA A 416 6.59 -24.64 14.48
N VAL A 417 6.72 -23.83 13.43
CA VAL A 417 5.74 -23.75 12.34
C VAL A 417 5.63 -25.08 11.58
N ASP A 418 6.75 -25.78 11.31
CA ASP A 418 6.76 -27.10 10.68
C ASP A 418 5.85 -28.09 11.41
N THR A 419 6.01 -28.17 12.73
CA THR A 419 5.20 -29.06 13.58
C THR A 419 3.72 -28.64 13.61
N ALA A 420 3.45 -27.34 13.70
CA ALA A 420 2.09 -26.81 13.76
C ALA A 420 1.33 -27.01 12.44
N VAL A 421 1.99 -26.81 11.30
CA VAL A 421 1.42 -27.05 9.96
C VAL A 421 1.04 -28.52 9.78
N ASP A 422 1.91 -29.48 10.17
CA ASP A 422 1.60 -30.89 10.08
C ASP A 422 0.33 -31.27 10.84
N GLN A 423 0.19 -30.77 12.08
CA GLN A 423 -0.99 -31.05 12.91
C GLN A 423 -2.28 -30.59 12.23
N VAL A 424 -2.30 -29.38 11.74
CA VAL A 424 -3.49 -28.77 11.13
C VAL A 424 -3.81 -29.42 9.78
N VAL A 425 -2.81 -29.62 8.92
CA VAL A 425 -2.98 -30.23 7.60
C VAL A 425 -3.43 -31.69 7.73
N SER A 426 -2.85 -32.45 8.68
CA SER A 426 -3.29 -33.83 8.97
C SER A 426 -4.75 -33.89 9.39
N ALA A 427 -5.22 -32.95 10.22
CA ALA A 427 -6.63 -32.86 10.61
C ALA A 427 -7.56 -32.54 9.43
N VAL A 428 -7.17 -31.63 8.56
CA VAL A 428 -7.91 -31.28 7.33
C VAL A 428 -8.04 -32.49 6.41
N LEU A 429 -6.95 -33.19 6.14
CA LEU A 429 -6.94 -34.39 5.30
C LEU A 429 -7.80 -35.51 5.90
N LYS A 430 -7.73 -35.73 7.22
CA LYS A 430 -8.58 -36.69 7.93
C LYS A 430 -10.07 -36.37 7.81
N ALA A 431 -10.41 -35.07 7.75
CA ALA A 431 -11.78 -34.61 7.51
C ALA A 431 -12.20 -34.70 6.03
N GLY A 432 -11.32 -35.14 5.13
CA GLY A 432 -11.56 -35.26 3.68
C GLY A 432 -11.54 -33.91 2.95
N GLY A 433 -10.90 -32.91 3.55
CA GLY A 433 -10.71 -31.58 3.00
C GLY A 433 -9.37 -31.43 2.23
N CYS A 434 -9.04 -30.18 1.87
CA CYS A 434 -7.78 -29.81 1.24
C CYS A 434 -7.18 -28.57 1.92
N ALA A 435 -5.87 -28.38 1.73
CA ALA A 435 -5.14 -27.27 2.30
C ALA A 435 -4.25 -26.59 1.25
N PHE A 436 -4.22 -25.26 1.30
CA PHE A 436 -3.30 -24.41 0.57
C PHE A 436 -2.32 -23.79 1.57
N ILE A 437 -1.04 -24.12 1.44
CA ILE A 437 0.02 -23.65 2.34
C ILE A 437 0.83 -22.61 1.58
N THR A 438 0.98 -21.42 2.17
CA THR A 438 1.72 -20.32 1.56
C THR A 438 2.31 -19.38 2.62
N ALA A 439 2.91 -18.27 2.19
CA ALA A 439 3.27 -17.14 3.03
C ALA A 439 2.76 -15.84 2.38
N ASP A 440 2.81 -14.76 3.11
CA ASP A 440 2.35 -13.44 2.66
C ASP A 440 3.49 -12.52 2.21
N HIS A 441 4.70 -12.77 2.66
CA HIS A 441 5.97 -12.14 2.25
C HIS A 441 7.16 -12.95 2.77
N GLY A 442 8.38 -12.56 2.38
CA GLY A 442 9.62 -13.11 2.93
C GLY A 442 10.16 -12.28 4.11
N ASN A 443 10.84 -12.96 5.04
CA ASN A 443 11.59 -12.39 6.16
C ASN A 443 12.67 -13.39 6.65
N ALA A 444 12.25 -14.56 7.17
CA ALA A 444 13.16 -15.53 7.83
C ALA A 444 14.18 -16.19 6.89
N GLU A 445 13.97 -16.16 5.59
CA GLU A 445 14.93 -16.68 4.61
C GLU A 445 16.15 -15.77 4.41
N LYS A 446 16.13 -14.56 5.02
CA LYS A 446 17.27 -13.63 4.98
C LYS A 446 17.44 -12.93 6.32
N MET A 447 18.21 -13.52 7.22
CA MET A 447 18.46 -13.02 8.56
C MET A 447 19.78 -12.25 8.71
N MET A 448 20.63 -12.23 7.66
CA MET A 448 21.97 -11.62 7.71
C MET A 448 22.24 -10.82 6.44
N ASN A 449 22.93 -9.70 6.61
CA ASN A 449 23.56 -8.96 5.53
C ASN A 449 24.87 -9.67 5.09
N PRO A 450 25.40 -9.37 3.87
CA PRO A 450 26.63 -9.97 3.39
C PRO A 450 27.85 -9.75 4.30
N ASP A 451 27.85 -8.72 5.13
CA ASP A 451 28.87 -8.41 6.12
C ASP A 451 28.70 -9.16 7.47
N GLY A 452 27.66 -10.00 7.58
CA GLY A 452 27.34 -10.76 8.79
C GLY A 452 26.55 -9.99 9.85
N THR A 453 26.17 -8.75 9.61
CA THR A 453 25.28 -8.00 10.49
C THR A 453 23.84 -8.50 10.37
N PRO A 454 22.99 -8.41 11.43
CA PRO A 454 21.61 -8.82 11.37
C PRO A 454 20.82 -8.06 10.27
N PHE A 455 19.98 -8.79 9.55
CA PHE A 455 18.98 -8.24 8.66
C PHE A 455 17.60 -8.48 9.28
N THR A 456 16.80 -7.44 9.45
CA THR A 456 15.54 -7.45 10.21
C THR A 456 14.34 -6.96 9.40
N ALA A 457 14.52 -6.67 8.12
CA ALA A 457 13.46 -6.21 7.23
C ALA A 457 12.84 -7.38 6.45
N HIS A 458 11.68 -7.13 5.84
CA HIS A 458 11.12 -8.05 4.87
C HIS A 458 12.00 -8.13 3.60
N THR A 459 11.72 -9.11 2.76
CA THR A 459 12.43 -9.31 1.50
C THR A 459 11.50 -9.14 0.29
N THR A 460 12.08 -9.10 -0.89
CA THR A 460 11.35 -9.17 -2.16
C THR A 460 11.25 -10.59 -2.72
N ASN A 461 11.70 -11.58 -1.96
CA ASN A 461 11.72 -12.96 -2.39
C ASN A 461 10.31 -13.52 -2.58
N VAL A 462 10.23 -14.55 -3.41
CA VAL A 462 8.99 -15.32 -3.61
C VAL A 462 8.64 -16.13 -2.38
N VAL A 463 7.38 -16.55 -2.30
CA VAL A 463 6.88 -17.42 -1.24
C VAL A 463 6.40 -18.75 -1.81
N PRO A 464 6.39 -19.85 -1.02
CA PRO A 464 5.91 -21.14 -1.50
C PRO A 464 4.38 -21.14 -1.63
N PHE A 465 3.87 -21.99 -2.53
CA PHE A 465 2.46 -22.34 -2.61
C PHE A 465 2.35 -23.86 -2.83
N VAL A 466 1.74 -24.56 -1.87
CA VAL A 466 1.59 -26.02 -1.87
C VAL A 466 0.10 -26.38 -1.84
N ALA A 467 -0.36 -27.20 -2.78
CA ALA A 467 -1.74 -27.64 -2.92
C ALA A 467 -1.91 -29.08 -2.36
N VAL A 468 -2.32 -29.19 -1.11
CA VAL A 468 -2.42 -30.45 -0.37
C VAL A 468 -3.83 -31.02 -0.42
N GLY A 469 -3.97 -32.29 -0.86
CA GLY A 469 -5.27 -32.96 -0.91
C GLY A 469 -6.21 -32.49 -2.03
N CYS A 470 -5.66 -31.78 -3.02
CA CYS A 470 -6.40 -31.22 -4.16
C CYS A 470 -6.58 -32.20 -5.35
N GLY A 471 -6.14 -33.47 -5.21
CA GLY A 471 -6.12 -34.44 -6.29
C GLY A 471 -4.84 -34.37 -7.11
N ASP A 472 -4.86 -34.95 -8.29
CA ASP A 472 -3.74 -34.90 -9.25
C ASP A 472 -3.88 -33.62 -10.10
N VAL A 473 -3.26 -32.54 -9.62
CA VAL A 473 -3.34 -31.20 -10.23
C VAL A 473 -1.95 -30.70 -10.60
N LYS A 474 -1.90 -29.80 -11.57
CA LYS A 474 -0.70 -29.06 -11.95
C LYS A 474 -0.80 -27.61 -11.47
N LEU A 475 0.33 -27.04 -11.10
CA LEU A 475 0.41 -25.64 -10.73
C LEU A 475 1.13 -24.84 -11.82
N ARG A 476 0.61 -23.64 -12.13
CA ARG A 476 1.32 -22.68 -12.98
C ARG A 476 2.40 -21.93 -12.22
N GLU A 477 3.40 -21.48 -12.91
CA GLU A 477 4.42 -20.56 -12.41
C GLU A 477 3.96 -19.10 -12.52
N GLY A 478 4.67 -18.21 -11.84
CA GLY A 478 4.48 -16.76 -11.95
C GLY A 478 3.17 -16.24 -11.36
N GLY A 479 2.56 -16.99 -10.42
CA GLY A 479 1.40 -16.54 -9.64
C GLY A 479 1.76 -15.45 -8.65
N CYS A 480 0.72 -14.88 -8.02
CA CYS A 480 0.85 -13.90 -6.93
C CYS A 480 -0.22 -14.13 -5.85
N LEU A 481 -0.12 -13.38 -4.75
CA LEU A 481 -1.05 -13.53 -3.62
C LEU A 481 -2.53 -13.31 -4.00
N ALA A 482 -2.81 -12.47 -4.99
CA ALA A 482 -4.16 -12.22 -5.50
C ALA A 482 -4.81 -13.44 -6.17
N ASP A 483 -4.03 -14.46 -6.51
CA ASP A 483 -4.50 -15.67 -7.17
C ASP A 483 -5.03 -16.73 -6.18
N ILE A 484 -4.81 -16.54 -4.89
CA ILE A 484 -5.14 -17.52 -3.85
C ILE A 484 -6.66 -17.72 -3.70
N ALA A 485 -7.44 -16.65 -3.51
CA ALA A 485 -8.90 -16.79 -3.40
C ALA A 485 -9.54 -17.38 -4.65
N PRO A 486 -9.20 -16.97 -5.89
CA PRO A 486 -9.65 -17.64 -7.11
C PRO A 486 -9.27 -19.12 -7.20
N THR A 487 -8.14 -19.52 -6.61
CA THR A 487 -7.71 -20.93 -6.55
C THR A 487 -8.53 -21.74 -5.53
N MET A 488 -8.90 -21.13 -4.40
CA MET A 488 -9.66 -21.79 -3.33
C MET A 488 -11.14 -22.03 -3.67
N LEU A 489 -11.77 -21.05 -4.33
CA LEU A 489 -13.23 -21.03 -4.54
C LEU A 489 -13.80 -22.30 -5.21
N PRO A 490 -13.20 -22.88 -6.26
CA PRO A 490 -13.68 -24.14 -6.84
C PRO A 490 -13.73 -25.31 -5.85
N TYR A 491 -12.77 -25.38 -4.91
CA TYR A 491 -12.71 -26.42 -3.85
C TYR A 491 -13.78 -26.20 -2.77
N ILE A 492 -14.29 -24.98 -2.65
CA ILE A 492 -15.43 -24.62 -1.77
C ILE A 492 -16.77 -24.87 -2.48
N GLY A 493 -16.73 -25.17 -3.79
CA GLY A 493 -17.89 -25.34 -4.64
C GLY A 493 -18.57 -24.05 -5.06
N LEU A 494 -17.77 -22.98 -5.22
CA LEU A 494 -18.25 -21.67 -5.66
C LEU A 494 -17.53 -21.21 -6.93
N PRO A 495 -18.22 -20.50 -7.84
CA PRO A 495 -17.57 -19.85 -8.97
C PRO A 495 -16.74 -18.65 -8.48
N VAL A 496 -15.77 -18.22 -9.31
CA VAL A 496 -14.99 -17.00 -9.06
C VAL A 496 -15.81 -15.80 -9.49
N PRO A 497 -16.09 -14.82 -8.61
CA PRO A 497 -16.84 -13.61 -8.97
C PRO A 497 -15.99 -12.70 -9.90
N ALA A 498 -16.67 -11.90 -10.72
CA ALA A 498 -16.01 -11.06 -11.74
C ALA A 498 -15.03 -10.02 -11.16
N GLU A 499 -15.25 -9.58 -9.94
CA GLU A 499 -14.39 -8.64 -9.24
C GLU A 499 -13.04 -9.24 -8.85
N MET A 500 -12.95 -10.57 -8.70
CA MET A 500 -11.68 -11.26 -8.48
C MET A 500 -10.98 -11.47 -9.83
N THR A 501 -10.01 -10.60 -10.13
CA THR A 501 -9.25 -10.64 -11.39
C THR A 501 -8.02 -11.55 -11.33
N GLY A 502 -7.70 -12.10 -10.17
CA GLY A 502 -6.69 -13.13 -9.99
C GLY A 502 -7.05 -14.40 -10.78
N LYS A 503 -6.04 -15.20 -11.10
CA LYS A 503 -6.20 -16.42 -11.89
C LYS A 503 -5.83 -17.62 -11.04
N SER A 504 -6.59 -18.70 -11.11
CA SER A 504 -6.23 -19.93 -10.40
C SER A 504 -4.76 -20.31 -10.64
N ILE A 505 -4.07 -20.66 -9.56
CA ILE A 505 -2.71 -21.22 -9.60
C ILE A 505 -2.77 -22.68 -10.06
N ILE A 506 -3.87 -23.37 -9.79
CA ILE A 506 -4.13 -24.73 -10.27
C ILE A 506 -4.59 -24.65 -11.72
N VAL A 507 -3.90 -25.39 -12.58
CA VAL A 507 -4.23 -25.62 -14.00
C VAL A 507 -4.54 -27.10 -14.21
N GLU A 508 -5.43 -27.38 -15.16
CA GLU A 508 -5.82 -28.75 -15.51
C GLU A 508 -4.68 -29.57 -16.14
#